data_9736073644cf153c2f88c085c4d939a6
#
_entry.id   9736073644cf153c2f88c085c4d939a6
#
_cell.length_a   1.000
_cell.length_b   1.000
_cell.length_c   1.000
_cell.angle_alpha   90.00
_cell.angle_beta   90.00
_cell.angle_gamma   90.00
#
_symmetry.space_group_name_H-M   'P 1'
#
loop_
_entity.id
_entity.type
_entity.pdbx_description
1 polymer ?
#
loop_
_entity_poly.entity_id
_entity_poly.type
_entity_poly.pdbx_seq_one_letter_code
_entity_poly.pdbx_strand_id
1 'polypeptide(L)'
;MRHALRNVTALASALACLMGVVAVAQDKPADTMDSLREQLRNDKRAVVASVLDLSESEGQAFWPVYNAYQSDMVSHYDKVLKLVETYAKNYETLTDDTATSLVKQFLGLERDHVAILTGYLPRFQKVLPPKKVAKLYQVENKARALVNYELARGIPLAK
;
A
#
# COMPACT_ATOMS: atom_id res chain seq x y z
N MET A 1 18.81 -1.10 -21.19
CA MET A 1 17.82 -2.16 -20.92
C MET A 1 17.99 -2.85 -19.55
N ARG A 2 19.19 -3.17 -19.07
CA ARG A 2 19.40 -3.70 -17.70
C ARG A 2 19.02 -2.74 -16.54
N HIS A 3 18.87 -1.45 -16.81
CA HIS A 3 18.52 -0.45 -15.80
C HIS A 3 17.02 -0.41 -15.43
N ALA A 4 16.11 -0.76 -16.34
CA ALA A 4 14.67 -0.77 -16.06
C ALA A 4 14.26 -1.89 -15.09
N LEU A 5 14.86 -3.07 -15.22
CA LEU A 5 14.59 -4.21 -14.31
C LEU A 5 15.26 -4.07 -12.94
N ARG A 6 16.41 -3.37 -12.87
CA ARG A 6 17.02 -3.00 -11.57
C ARG A 6 16.14 -2.07 -10.74
N ASN A 7 15.28 -1.30 -11.40
CA ASN A 7 14.38 -0.38 -10.71
C ASN A 7 13.14 -1.09 -10.12
N VAL A 8 12.76 -2.26 -10.62
CA VAL A 8 11.61 -3.02 -10.06
C VAL A 8 11.97 -3.65 -8.71
N THR A 9 13.21 -4.15 -8.55
CA THR A 9 13.71 -4.59 -7.24
C THR A 9 13.95 -3.41 -6.28
N ALA A 10 14.31 -2.23 -6.81
CA ALA A 10 14.40 -1.00 -6.04
C ALA A 10 13.03 -0.43 -5.66
N LEU A 11 11.97 -0.72 -6.41
CA LEU A 11 10.60 -0.29 -6.10
C LEU A 11 9.97 -1.05 -4.94
N ALA A 12 10.31 -2.33 -4.74
CA ALA A 12 9.95 -3.03 -3.51
C ALA A 12 10.55 -2.32 -2.28
N SER A 13 11.71 -1.66 -2.47
CA SER A 13 12.35 -0.80 -1.46
C SER A 13 11.78 0.62 -1.43
N ALA A 14 11.27 1.16 -2.54
CA ALA A 14 10.74 2.53 -2.63
C ALA A 14 9.32 2.68 -2.05
N LEU A 15 8.56 1.60 -1.95
CA LEU A 15 7.32 1.60 -1.16
C LEU A 15 7.60 1.87 0.33
N ALA A 16 8.85 1.69 0.72
CA ALA A 16 9.38 2.01 2.03
C ALA A 16 9.87 3.47 2.19
N CYS A 17 10.10 4.20 1.09
CA CYS A 17 10.77 5.52 1.10
C CYS A 17 9.83 6.73 1.04
N LEU A 18 8.53 6.59 1.20
CA LEU A 18 7.59 7.73 1.16
C LEU A 18 7.56 8.57 2.45
N MET A 19 8.41 8.26 3.42
CA MET A 19 8.64 9.12 4.58
C MET A 19 10.16 9.20 4.82
N GLY A 20 10.75 10.22 4.31
CA GLY A 20 12.09 10.79 4.56
C GLY A 20 13.17 9.93 5.20
N VAL A 21 14.17 9.63 4.39
CA VAL A 21 15.61 9.60 4.69
C VAL A 21 16.10 9.07 6.03
N VAL A 22 16.88 8.02 5.99
CA VAL A 22 18.29 7.99 6.42
C VAL A 22 18.98 6.73 5.89
N ALA A 23 20.12 6.89 5.23
CA ALA A 23 21.03 5.82 4.88
C ALA A 23 21.68 5.26 6.15
N VAL A 24 21.52 3.97 6.44
CA VAL A 24 22.45 3.23 7.32
C VAL A 24 22.54 1.76 6.90
N ALA A 25 23.78 1.36 6.61
CA ALA A 25 24.47 0.08 6.77
C ALA A 25 23.67 -1.23 6.72
N GLN A 26 24.16 -2.08 5.85
CA GLN A 26 23.98 -3.52 5.71
C GLN A 26 23.98 -4.26 7.06
N ASP A 27 22.82 -4.87 7.40
CA ASP A 27 22.78 -6.16 8.09
C ASP A 27 21.36 -6.77 7.98
N LYS A 28 21.28 -8.03 7.50
CA LYS A 28 20.13 -8.93 7.37
C LYS A 28 18.87 -8.39 6.68
N PRO A 29 18.58 -8.77 5.40
CA PRO A 29 17.49 -8.22 4.61
C PRO A 29 16.08 -8.40 5.20
N ALA A 30 15.81 -9.49 5.92
CA ALA A 30 14.49 -9.78 6.48
C ALA A 30 14.16 -8.89 7.70
N ASP A 31 15.08 -8.80 8.67
CA ASP A 31 14.89 -7.98 9.86
C ASP A 31 14.76 -6.48 9.52
N THR A 32 15.47 -6.04 8.47
CA THR A 32 15.41 -4.65 7.98
C THR A 32 14.06 -4.33 7.33
N MET A 33 13.47 -5.27 6.56
CA MET A 33 12.19 -5.06 5.89
C MET A 33 11.03 -5.04 6.89
N ASP A 34 11.05 -5.90 7.90
CA ASP A 34 10.00 -5.92 8.93
C ASP A 34 10.09 -4.68 9.83
N SER A 35 11.29 -4.26 10.21
CA SER A 35 11.51 -2.99 10.94
C SER A 35 11.01 -1.78 10.15
N LEU A 36 11.26 -1.75 8.84
CA LEU A 36 10.81 -0.68 7.95
C LEU A 36 9.29 -0.66 7.80
N ARG A 37 8.66 -1.84 7.66
CA ARG A 37 7.20 -1.98 7.63
C ARG A 37 6.55 -1.48 8.92
N GLU A 38 7.16 -1.78 10.06
CA GLU A 38 6.67 -1.33 11.36
C GLU A 38 6.81 0.19 11.52
N GLN A 39 7.94 0.77 11.13
CA GLN A 39 8.15 2.21 11.12
C GLN A 39 7.12 2.93 10.26
N LEU A 40 6.90 2.48 9.03
CA LEU A 40 5.88 3.04 8.12
C LEU A 40 4.47 2.95 8.71
N ARG A 41 4.16 1.85 9.40
CA ARG A 41 2.88 1.68 10.10
C ARG A 41 2.73 2.70 11.22
N ASN A 42 3.79 2.92 11.99
CA ASN A 42 3.79 3.87 13.10
C ASN A 42 3.69 5.32 12.60
N ASP A 43 4.42 5.68 11.54
CA ASP A 43 4.38 7.00 10.91
C ASP A 43 2.99 7.29 10.34
N LYS A 44 2.40 6.34 9.64
CA LYS A 44 1.03 6.45 9.12
C LYS A 44 0.01 6.60 10.24
N ARG A 45 0.18 5.85 11.33
CA ARG A 45 -0.68 5.96 12.52
C ARG A 45 -0.60 7.36 13.15
N ALA A 46 0.60 7.93 13.25
CA ALA A 46 0.80 9.30 13.76
C ALA A 46 0.11 10.35 12.88
N VAL A 47 0.22 10.24 11.56
CA VAL A 47 -0.48 11.11 10.62
C VAL A 47 -2.00 11.00 10.78
N VAL A 48 -2.54 9.80 10.84
CA VAL A 48 -3.98 9.57 11.02
C VAL A 48 -4.46 10.15 12.35
N ALA A 49 -3.73 9.93 13.43
CA ALA A 49 -4.05 10.51 14.74
C ALA A 49 -4.12 12.03 14.69
N SER A 50 -3.12 12.67 14.10
CA SER A 50 -3.03 14.13 13.96
C SER A 50 -4.17 14.71 13.12
N VAL A 51 -4.50 14.07 11.98
CA VAL A 51 -5.54 14.58 11.07
C VAL A 51 -6.95 14.41 11.63
N LEU A 52 -7.20 13.30 12.33
CA LEU A 52 -8.53 12.99 12.86
C LEU A 52 -8.82 13.72 14.17
N ASP A 53 -7.82 14.20 14.89
CA ASP A 53 -7.99 14.88 16.19
C ASP A 53 -8.94 14.07 17.10
N LEU A 54 -8.53 12.83 17.38
CA LEU A 54 -9.35 11.88 18.13
C LEU A 54 -9.38 12.24 19.62
N SER A 55 -10.58 12.27 20.21
CA SER A 55 -10.70 12.21 21.67
C SER A 55 -10.19 10.87 22.19
N GLU A 56 -9.93 10.77 23.48
CA GLU A 56 -9.47 9.53 24.11
C GLU A 56 -10.46 8.37 23.86
N SER A 57 -11.74 8.62 24.06
CA SER A 57 -12.80 7.62 23.84
C SER A 57 -12.94 7.20 22.37
N GLU A 58 -12.84 8.17 21.43
CA GLU A 58 -12.82 7.85 20.00
C GLU A 58 -11.60 7.02 19.64
N GLY A 59 -10.43 7.36 20.17
CA GLY A 59 -9.18 6.60 19.94
C GLY A 59 -9.27 5.15 20.42
N GLN A 60 -9.81 4.93 21.62
CA GLN A 60 -10.00 3.58 22.16
C GLN A 60 -10.90 2.72 21.25
N ALA A 61 -11.97 3.28 20.70
CA ALA A 61 -12.87 2.56 19.80
C ALA A 61 -12.33 2.44 18.37
N PHE A 62 -11.61 3.44 17.87
CA PHE A 62 -11.14 3.53 16.49
C PHE A 62 -9.96 2.61 16.20
N TRP A 63 -8.92 2.60 17.05
CA TRP A 63 -7.67 1.91 16.73
C TRP A 63 -7.81 0.41 16.50
N PRO A 64 -8.65 -0.34 17.21
CA PRO A 64 -8.86 -1.76 16.90
C PRO A 64 -9.40 -1.97 15.48
N VAL A 65 -10.35 -1.13 15.05
CA VAL A 65 -10.94 -1.20 13.71
C VAL A 65 -9.90 -0.81 12.64
N TYR A 66 -9.14 0.26 12.91
CA TYR A 66 -8.11 0.73 11.99
C TYR A 66 -6.97 -0.28 11.83
N ASN A 67 -6.53 -0.93 12.91
CA ASN A 67 -5.49 -1.95 12.83
C ASN A 67 -5.94 -3.16 12.00
N ALA A 68 -7.20 -3.60 12.14
CA ALA A 68 -7.76 -4.67 11.31
C ALA A 68 -7.81 -4.25 9.83
N TYR A 69 -8.27 -3.02 9.55
CA TYR A 69 -8.24 -2.45 8.20
C TYR A 69 -6.83 -2.43 7.61
N GLN A 70 -5.83 -1.98 8.36
CA GLN A 70 -4.43 -1.95 7.90
C GLN A 70 -3.89 -3.36 7.64
N SER A 71 -4.26 -4.36 8.42
CA SER A 71 -3.87 -5.76 8.18
C SER A 71 -4.41 -6.27 6.84
N ASP A 72 -5.69 -6.00 6.54
CA ASP A 72 -6.29 -6.40 5.27
C ASP A 72 -5.67 -5.63 4.09
N MET A 73 -5.34 -4.35 4.28
CA MET A 73 -4.64 -3.55 3.27
C MET A 73 -3.22 -4.05 3.01
N VAL A 74 -2.47 -4.46 4.04
CA VAL A 74 -1.13 -5.08 3.87
C VAL A 74 -1.26 -6.35 3.03
N SER A 75 -2.20 -7.23 3.36
CA SER A 75 -2.46 -8.47 2.60
C SER A 75 -2.83 -8.18 1.14
N HIS A 76 -3.57 -7.10 0.91
CA HIS A 76 -3.89 -6.64 -0.45
C HIS A 76 -2.64 -6.16 -1.20
N TYR A 77 -1.82 -5.30 -0.58
CA TYR A 77 -0.59 -4.80 -1.21
C TYR A 77 0.44 -5.89 -1.48
N ASP A 78 0.54 -6.93 -0.65
CA ASP A 78 1.38 -8.10 -0.92
C ASP A 78 0.97 -8.80 -2.23
N LYS A 79 -0.34 -8.88 -2.52
CA LYS A 79 -0.84 -9.41 -3.81
C LYS A 79 -0.51 -8.47 -4.99
N VAL A 80 -0.58 -7.15 -4.79
CA VAL A 80 -0.17 -6.17 -5.81
C VAL A 80 1.32 -6.32 -6.13
N LEU A 81 2.17 -6.42 -5.11
CA LEU A 81 3.61 -6.63 -5.30
C LEU A 81 3.90 -7.93 -6.06
N LYS A 82 3.19 -9.01 -5.72
CA LYS A 82 3.33 -10.29 -6.44
C LYS A 82 2.92 -10.18 -7.91
N LEU A 83 1.89 -9.39 -8.22
CA LEU A 83 1.49 -9.12 -9.61
C LEU A 83 2.59 -8.36 -10.36
N VAL A 84 3.17 -7.32 -9.75
CA VAL A 84 4.29 -6.54 -10.31
C VAL A 84 5.51 -7.42 -10.55
N GLU A 85 5.88 -8.28 -9.59
CA GLU A 85 6.96 -9.25 -9.75
C GLU A 85 6.70 -10.22 -10.90
N THR A 86 5.46 -10.69 -11.03
CA THR A 86 5.07 -11.58 -12.11
C THR A 86 5.19 -10.89 -13.48
N TYR A 87 4.74 -9.63 -13.57
CA TYR A 87 4.94 -8.82 -14.76
C TYR A 87 6.43 -8.66 -15.10
N ALA A 88 7.25 -8.28 -14.11
CA ALA A 88 8.69 -8.07 -14.29
C ALA A 88 9.40 -9.34 -14.80
N LYS A 89 9.05 -10.50 -14.27
CA LYS A 89 9.62 -11.81 -14.71
C LYS A 89 9.28 -12.15 -16.15
N ASN A 90 8.12 -11.73 -16.64
CA ASN A 90 7.63 -12.04 -17.98
C ASN A 90 7.85 -10.91 -19.00
N TYR A 91 8.41 -9.77 -18.57
CA TYR A 91 8.47 -8.54 -19.37
C TYR A 91 9.10 -8.71 -20.75
N GLU A 92 10.23 -9.44 -20.84
CA GLU A 92 10.96 -9.65 -22.12
C GLU A 92 10.28 -10.66 -23.05
N THR A 93 9.48 -11.58 -22.50
CA THR A 93 8.85 -12.70 -23.23
C THR A 93 7.32 -12.69 -23.04
N LEU A 94 6.74 -11.51 -22.86
CA LEU A 94 5.32 -11.37 -22.59
C LEU A 94 4.48 -11.87 -23.78
N THR A 95 3.66 -12.88 -23.54
CA THR A 95 2.69 -13.38 -24.52
C THR A 95 1.33 -12.74 -24.33
N ASP A 96 0.48 -12.75 -25.36
CA ASP A 96 -0.90 -12.22 -25.31
C ASP A 96 -1.73 -12.86 -24.19
N ASP A 97 -1.58 -14.18 -23.99
CA ASP A 97 -2.28 -14.90 -22.93
C ASP A 97 -1.81 -14.45 -21.53
N THR A 98 -0.50 -14.32 -21.34
CA THR A 98 0.06 -13.80 -20.08
C THR A 98 -0.36 -12.36 -19.85
N ALA A 99 -0.32 -11.50 -20.86
CA ALA A 99 -0.76 -10.11 -20.77
C ALA A 99 -2.24 -10.05 -20.38
N THR A 100 -3.10 -10.82 -21.04
CA THR A 100 -4.54 -10.91 -20.71
C THR A 100 -4.76 -11.37 -19.27
N SER A 101 -4.01 -12.37 -18.81
CA SER A 101 -4.09 -12.87 -17.44
C SER A 101 -3.70 -11.80 -16.43
N LEU A 102 -2.60 -11.06 -16.66
CA LEU A 102 -2.12 -9.99 -15.79
C LEU A 102 -3.15 -8.84 -15.68
N VAL A 103 -3.77 -8.45 -16.80
CA VAL A 103 -4.84 -7.43 -16.79
C VAL A 103 -6.04 -7.89 -15.95
N LYS A 104 -6.47 -9.16 -16.11
CA LYS A 104 -7.57 -9.72 -15.29
C LYS A 104 -7.23 -9.73 -13.80
N GLN A 105 -5.99 -10.10 -13.44
CA GLN A 105 -5.52 -10.07 -12.07
C GLN A 105 -5.48 -8.64 -11.51
N PHE A 106 -4.96 -7.68 -12.28
CA PHE A 106 -4.96 -6.26 -11.90
C PHE A 106 -6.37 -5.74 -11.61
N LEU A 107 -7.34 -5.98 -12.52
CA LEU A 107 -8.73 -5.58 -12.32
C LEU A 107 -9.39 -6.30 -11.13
N GLY A 108 -8.97 -7.54 -10.83
CA GLY A 108 -9.37 -8.26 -9.63
C GLY A 108 -8.90 -7.53 -8.37
N LEU A 109 -7.63 -7.15 -8.32
CA LEU A 109 -7.06 -6.41 -7.19
C LEU A 109 -7.71 -5.03 -6.98
N GLU A 110 -8.04 -4.31 -8.06
CA GLU A 110 -8.78 -3.05 -7.93
C GLU A 110 -10.16 -3.25 -7.29
N ARG A 111 -10.88 -4.32 -7.65
CA ARG A 111 -12.15 -4.68 -7.01
C ARG A 111 -11.97 -5.06 -5.54
N ASP A 112 -10.95 -5.85 -5.23
CA ASP A 112 -10.63 -6.24 -3.85
C ASP A 112 -10.35 -5.02 -2.98
N HIS A 113 -9.60 -4.04 -3.50
CA HIS A 113 -9.34 -2.78 -2.81
C HIS A 113 -10.65 -2.05 -2.46
N VAL A 114 -11.54 -1.89 -3.45
CA VAL A 114 -12.84 -1.23 -3.23
C VAL A 114 -13.70 -2.03 -2.24
N ALA A 115 -13.66 -3.35 -2.30
CA ALA A 115 -14.38 -4.22 -1.37
C ALA A 115 -13.89 -4.04 0.08
N ILE A 116 -12.58 -3.94 0.32
CA ILE A 116 -12.01 -3.64 1.64
C ILE A 116 -12.53 -2.28 2.13
N LEU A 117 -12.40 -1.23 1.33
CA LEU A 117 -12.87 0.11 1.70
C LEU A 117 -14.37 0.10 2.06
N THR A 118 -15.19 -0.53 1.22
CA THR A 118 -16.65 -0.62 1.41
C THR A 118 -17.01 -1.43 2.66
N GLY A 119 -16.29 -2.52 2.91
CA GLY A 119 -16.51 -3.38 4.07
C GLY A 119 -16.16 -2.70 5.41
N TYR A 120 -15.16 -1.83 5.41
CA TYR A 120 -14.75 -1.10 6.61
C TYR A 120 -15.55 0.19 6.85
N LEU A 121 -16.20 0.75 5.85
CA LEU A 121 -17.00 1.98 6.00
C LEU A 121 -18.02 1.90 7.16
N PRO A 122 -18.93 0.90 7.25
CA PRO A 122 -19.85 0.83 8.36
C PRO A 122 -19.19 0.59 9.71
N ARG A 123 -18.00 -0.04 9.73
CA ARG A 123 -17.23 -0.25 10.97
C ARG A 123 -16.67 1.07 11.50
N PHE A 124 -16.11 1.91 10.62
CA PHE A 124 -15.63 3.24 10.97
C PHE A 124 -16.77 4.17 11.38
N GLN A 125 -17.91 4.12 10.70
CA GLN A 125 -19.11 4.91 11.03
C GLN A 125 -19.67 4.62 12.43
N LYS A 126 -19.43 3.41 12.97
CA LYS A 126 -19.83 3.06 14.34
C LYS A 126 -18.95 3.71 15.42
N VAL A 127 -17.73 4.08 15.08
CA VAL A 127 -16.71 4.55 16.05
C VAL A 127 -16.26 6.00 15.83
N LEU A 128 -16.62 6.61 14.70
CA LEU A 128 -16.26 7.97 14.35
C LEU A 128 -17.45 8.77 13.80
N PRO A 129 -17.50 10.10 14.09
CA PRO A 129 -18.42 10.99 13.41
C PRO A 129 -18.18 11.00 11.88
N PRO A 130 -19.24 11.24 11.06
CA PRO A 130 -19.13 11.20 9.60
C PRO A 130 -18.03 12.08 8.99
N LYS A 131 -17.78 13.27 9.55
CA LYS A 131 -16.70 14.16 9.10
C LYS A 131 -15.31 13.56 9.33
N LYS A 132 -15.09 12.84 10.44
CA LYS A 132 -13.82 12.14 10.73
C LYS A 132 -13.64 10.93 9.83
N VAL A 133 -14.72 10.20 9.53
CA VAL A 133 -14.69 9.11 8.54
C VAL A 133 -14.30 9.65 7.17
N ALA A 134 -14.89 10.76 6.72
CA ALA A 134 -14.50 11.40 5.45
C ALA A 134 -13.02 11.79 5.41
N LYS A 135 -12.52 12.43 6.49
CA LYS A 135 -11.08 12.76 6.63
C LYS A 135 -10.19 11.51 6.55
N LEU A 136 -10.57 10.41 7.22
CA LEU A 136 -9.83 9.15 7.17
C LEU A 136 -9.70 8.66 5.72
N TYR A 137 -10.82 8.58 4.99
CA TYR A 137 -10.80 8.13 3.59
C TYR A 137 -10.01 9.07 2.69
N GLN A 138 -10.00 10.38 2.94
CA GLN A 138 -9.17 11.33 2.22
C GLN A 138 -7.67 11.09 2.47
N VAL A 139 -7.25 10.83 3.72
CA VAL A 139 -5.86 10.51 4.06
C VAL A 139 -5.43 9.21 3.38
N GLU A 140 -6.25 8.15 3.50
CA GLU A 140 -5.98 6.85 2.85
C GLU A 140 -5.86 6.99 1.32
N ASN A 141 -6.74 7.77 0.70
CA ASN A 141 -6.69 8.02 -0.74
C ASN A 141 -5.43 8.80 -1.15
N LYS A 142 -5.01 9.81 -0.37
CA LYS A 142 -3.76 10.53 -0.65
C LYS A 142 -2.54 9.62 -0.54
N ALA A 143 -2.48 8.78 0.50
CA ALA A 143 -1.40 7.81 0.66
C ALA A 143 -1.37 6.82 -0.53
N ARG A 144 -2.53 6.28 -0.93
CA ARG A 144 -2.65 5.41 -2.11
C ARG A 144 -2.21 6.09 -3.40
N ALA A 145 -2.58 7.35 -3.61
CA ALA A 145 -2.21 8.11 -4.81
C ALA A 145 -0.69 8.25 -4.96
N LEU A 146 0.03 8.47 -3.85
CA LEU A 146 1.50 8.52 -3.86
C LEU A 146 2.11 7.16 -4.24
N VAL A 147 1.61 6.08 -3.64
CA VAL A 147 2.05 4.71 -3.96
C VAL A 147 1.81 4.39 -5.43
N ASN A 148 0.60 4.68 -5.93
CA ASN A 148 0.24 4.41 -7.32
C ASN A 148 1.09 5.23 -8.30
N TYR A 149 1.41 6.48 -7.96
CA TYR A 149 2.30 7.32 -8.76
C TYR A 149 3.70 6.72 -8.89
N GLU A 150 4.30 6.28 -7.77
CA GLU A 150 5.63 5.66 -7.79
C GLU A 150 5.62 4.31 -8.56
N LEU A 151 4.59 3.50 -8.40
CA LEU A 151 4.42 2.27 -9.17
C LEU A 151 4.30 2.57 -10.68
N ALA A 152 3.43 3.52 -11.06
CA ALA A 152 3.23 3.89 -12.45
C ALA A 152 4.51 4.45 -13.10
N ARG A 153 5.31 5.22 -12.34
CA ARG A 153 6.59 5.74 -12.81
C ARG A 153 7.66 4.68 -13.02
N GLY A 154 7.65 3.65 -12.17
CA GLY A 154 8.69 2.61 -12.15
C GLY A 154 8.41 1.40 -13.02
N ILE A 155 7.14 1.14 -13.37
CA ILE A 155 6.75 -0.02 -14.18
C ILE A 155 6.73 0.38 -15.66
N PRO A 156 7.59 -0.24 -16.53
CA PRO A 156 7.59 0.07 -17.94
C PRO A 156 6.31 -0.45 -18.63
N LEU A 157 5.93 0.18 -19.74
CA LEU A 157 4.85 -0.32 -20.59
C LEU A 157 5.22 -1.65 -21.23
N ALA A 158 4.21 -2.49 -21.50
CA ALA A 158 4.38 -3.73 -22.26
C ALA A 158 4.99 -3.43 -23.64
N LYS A 159 5.84 -4.36 -24.11
CA LYS A 159 6.48 -4.26 -25.43
C LYS A 159 5.52 -4.67 -26.53
#